data_f897333d3181f6f62dade12c07898bbb
#
_entry.id   f897333d3181f6f62dade12c07898bbb
#
_cell.length_a   1.000
_cell.length_b   1.000
_cell.length_c   1.000
_cell.angle_alpha   90.00
_cell.angle_beta   90.00
_cell.angle_gamma   90.00
#
_symmetry.space_group_name_H-M   'P 1'
#
loop_
_entity.id
_entity.type
_entity.pdbx_description
1 polymer ?
#
loop_
_entity_poly.entity_id
_entity_poly.type
_entity_poly.pdbx_seq_one_letter_code
_entity_poly.pdbx_strand_id
1 'polypeptide(L)'
;ISLFCSNFVCEEYLKHSQQYRTNYDSRRFFIKPNGKPFGSEAAYKWFRKLIYEAGISYQGRGIGPRLHDLRHTFSVHTLASMAEDGLDMYYSLPILSTYLGHQSVTSTDKYVRLTAEMFPLVLHKTNELYPYLFPDIYKTIKL
;
A
#
# COMPACT_ATOMS: atom_id res chain seq x y z
N ILE A 1 -7.77 -3.92 -4.19
CA ILE A 1 -8.02 -4.38 -2.80
C ILE A 1 -9.13 -3.52 -2.28
N SER A 2 -10.28 -4.16 -2.17
CA SER A 2 -11.56 -3.55 -1.89
C SER A 2 -11.56 -2.89 -0.49
N LEU A 3 -12.32 -1.82 -0.34
CA LEU A 3 -12.81 -1.30 0.95
C LEU A 3 -13.31 -2.43 1.87
N PHE A 4 -13.75 -3.53 1.30
CA PHE A 4 -14.12 -4.77 1.98
C PHE A 4 -13.00 -5.34 2.87
N CYS A 5 -11.75 -5.40 2.40
CA CYS A 5 -10.64 -5.92 3.21
C CYS A 5 -10.32 -5.01 4.40
N SER A 6 -10.39 -3.69 4.21
CA SER A 6 -10.17 -2.74 5.32
C SER A 6 -11.27 -2.84 6.37
N ASN A 7 -12.52 -2.94 5.94
CA ASN A 7 -13.66 -3.11 6.84
C ASN A 7 -13.57 -4.44 7.60
N PHE A 8 -13.28 -5.54 6.90
CA PHE A 8 -13.12 -6.85 7.52
C PHE A 8 -12.04 -6.83 8.63
N VAL A 9 -10.86 -6.28 8.33
CA VAL A 9 -9.77 -6.19 9.32
C VAL A 9 -10.18 -5.32 10.51
N CYS A 10 -10.86 -4.21 10.28
CA CYS A 10 -11.36 -3.34 11.35
C CYS A 10 -12.41 -4.05 12.22
N GLU A 11 -13.34 -4.76 11.60
CA GLU A 11 -14.37 -5.53 12.32
C GLU A 11 -13.76 -6.65 13.17
N GLU A 12 -12.84 -7.43 12.60
CA GLU A 12 -12.12 -8.48 13.34
C GLU A 12 -11.31 -7.89 14.50
N TYR A 13 -10.62 -6.76 14.27
CA TYR A 13 -9.92 -6.08 15.36
C TYR A 13 -10.89 -5.64 16.46
N LEU A 14 -12.05 -5.08 16.12
CA LEU A 14 -13.03 -4.65 17.11
C LEU A 14 -13.57 -5.84 17.92
N LYS A 15 -13.92 -6.96 17.27
CA LYS A 15 -14.33 -8.19 17.96
C LYS A 15 -13.28 -8.65 18.95
N HIS A 16 -12.03 -8.76 18.53
CA HIS A 16 -10.94 -9.19 19.41
C HIS A 16 -10.62 -8.19 20.53
N SER A 17 -10.77 -6.90 20.25
CA SER A 17 -10.43 -5.86 21.22
C SER A 17 -11.53 -5.61 22.27
N GLN A 18 -12.75 -6.04 22.04
CA GLN A 18 -13.88 -5.82 22.96
C GLN A 18 -13.59 -6.30 24.37
N GLN A 19 -12.95 -7.46 24.54
CA GLN A 19 -12.66 -8.07 25.82
C GLN A 19 -11.75 -7.23 26.74
N TYR A 20 -10.95 -6.31 26.17
CA TYR A 20 -10.07 -5.43 26.95
C TYR A 20 -10.40 -3.95 26.75
N ARG A 21 -11.11 -3.58 25.69
CA ARG A 21 -11.46 -2.20 25.36
C ARG A 21 -12.44 -1.60 26.35
N THR A 22 -13.35 -2.39 26.88
CA THR A 22 -14.34 -1.97 27.88
C THR A 22 -13.71 -1.49 29.19
N ASN A 23 -12.48 -1.91 29.47
CA ASN A 23 -11.73 -1.55 30.69
C ASN A 23 -10.97 -0.23 30.56
N TYR A 24 -10.95 0.38 29.35
CA TYR A 24 -10.14 1.56 29.07
C TYR A 24 -10.89 2.60 28.24
N ASP A 25 -10.96 3.83 28.74
CA ASP A 25 -11.45 4.98 27.98
C ASP A 25 -10.36 5.50 27.06
N SER A 26 -10.28 4.96 25.85
CA SER A 26 -9.30 5.37 24.85
C SER A 26 -10.00 5.89 23.56
N ARG A 27 -9.70 7.13 23.17
CA ARG A 27 -10.13 7.71 21.90
C ARG A 27 -9.39 7.14 20.69
N ARG A 28 -8.32 6.35 20.91
CA ARG A 28 -7.56 5.73 19.83
C ARG A 28 -8.26 4.46 19.33
N PHE A 29 -8.29 4.29 17.99
CA PHE A 29 -8.88 3.09 17.41
C PHE A 29 -8.06 1.85 17.77
N PHE A 30 -6.75 1.86 17.52
CA PHE A 30 -5.87 0.76 17.86
C PHE A 30 -5.26 0.93 19.23
N ILE A 31 -5.57 0.01 20.14
CA ILE A 31 -5.00 -0.06 21.49
C ILE A 31 -4.41 -1.44 21.76
N LYS A 32 -3.49 -1.48 22.69
CA LYS A 32 -2.92 -2.73 23.26
C LYS A 32 -3.84 -3.30 24.34
N PRO A 33 -3.68 -4.59 24.72
CA PRO A 33 -4.44 -5.18 25.82
C PRO A 33 -4.32 -4.43 27.16
N ASN A 34 -3.28 -3.64 27.35
CA ASN A 34 -3.07 -2.79 28.53
C ASN A 34 -3.66 -1.37 28.39
N GLY A 35 -4.53 -1.13 27.39
CA GLY A 35 -5.19 0.15 27.14
C GLY A 35 -4.32 1.22 26.47
N LYS A 36 -3.00 1.03 26.39
CA LYS A 36 -2.11 2.02 25.76
C LYS A 36 -2.28 2.04 24.23
N PRO A 37 -2.11 3.20 23.60
CA PRO A 37 -2.16 3.30 22.13
C PRO A 37 -1.18 2.34 21.45
N PHE A 38 -1.61 1.76 20.31
CA PHE A 38 -0.73 1.00 19.44
C PHE A 38 0.01 1.98 18.54
N GLY A 39 1.21 2.35 18.92
CA GLY A 39 2.02 3.35 18.21
C GLY A 39 2.92 2.75 17.14
N SER A 40 3.59 3.63 16.39
CA SER A 40 4.50 3.27 15.28
C SER A 40 5.63 2.32 15.70
N GLU A 41 6.17 2.48 16.90
CA GLU A 41 7.22 1.59 17.43
C GLU A 41 6.72 0.15 17.58
N ALA A 42 5.49 -0.02 18.11
CA ALA A 42 4.87 -1.33 18.25
C ALA A 42 4.59 -1.95 16.87
N ALA A 43 4.06 -1.16 15.94
CA ALA A 43 3.84 -1.61 14.56
C ALA A 43 5.15 -2.07 13.90
N TYR A 44 6.23 -1.30 14.07
CA TYR A 44 7.54 -1.67 13.56
C TYR A 44 8.07 -2.97 14.17
N LYS A 45 7.98 -3.14 15.48
CA LYS A 45 8.41 -4.38 16.17
C LYS A 45 7.63 -5.61 15.68
N TRP A 46 6.31 -5.48 15.53
CA TRP A 46 5.48 -6.55 14.98
C TRP A 46 5.81 -6.86 13.52
N PHE A 47 5.99 -5.84 12.71
CA PHE A 47 6.39 -6.03 11.32
C PHE A 47 7.73 -6.78 11.20
N ARG A 48 8.72 -6.41 12.03
CA ARG A 48 10.02 -7.09 12.07
C ARG A 48 9.89 -8.56 12.46
N LYS A 49 9.05 -8.85 13.46
CA LYS A 49 8.77 -10.23 13.89
C LYS A 49 8.15 -11.03 12.75
N LEU A 50 7.10 -10.52 12.11
CA LEU A 50 6.41 -11.20 11.02
C LEU A 50 7.33 -11.47 9.81
N ILE A 51 8.16 -10.52 9.43
CA ILE A 51 9.14 -10.68 8.35
C ILE A 51 10.15 -11.77 8.70
N TYR A 52 10.64 -11.79 9.93
CA TYR A 52 11.56 -12.83 10.40
C TYR A 52 10.92 -14.21 10.36
N GLU A 53 9.69 -14.34 10.85
CA GLU A 53 8.91 -15.59 10.80
C GLU A 53 8.62 -16.05 9.36
N ALA A 54 8.48 -15.11 8.42
CA ALA A 54 8.33 -15.37 6.99
C ALA A 54 9.66 -15.75 6.29
N GLY A 55 10.78 -15.85 7.01
CA GLY A 55 12.09 -16.20 6.45
C GLY A 55 12.75 -15.07 5.64
N ILE A 56 12.22 -13.85 5.72
CA ILE A 56 12.76 -12.69 5.00
C ILE A 56 13.85 -12.04 5.85
N SER A 57 15.10 -12.09 5.37
CA SER A 57 16.24 -11.55 6.11
C SER A 57 16.24 -10.02 6.16
N TYR A 58 16.69 -9.50 7.29
CA TYR A 58 16.94 -8.08 7.49
C TYR A 58 18.35 -7.86 7.97
N GLN A 59 19.12 -7.11 7.19
CA GLN A 59 20.54 -6.90 7.45
C GLN A 59 20.85 -5.57 8.16
N GLY A 60 19.82 -4.87 8.67
CA GLY A 60 19.98 -3.59 9.37
C GLY A 60 20.04 -2.39 8.43
N ARG A 61 20.08 -1.18 9.01
CA ARG A 61 20.30 0.14 8.37
C ARG A 61 19.82 0.30 6.92
N GLY A 62 18.53 -0.04 6.65
CA GLY A 62 17.93 0.17 5.33
C GLY A 62 18.12 -0.98 4.34
N ILE A 63 18.78 -2.06 4.71
CA ILE A 63 18.87 -3.27 3.91
C ILE A 63 17.76 -4.24 4.34
N GLY A 64 16.83 -4.49 3.44
CA GLY A 64 15.66 -5.32 3.64
C GLY A 64 14.36 -4.52 3.76
N PRO A 65 13.22 -5.21 3.78
CA PRO A 65 11.90 -4.59 3.74
C PRO A 65 11.63 -3.69 4.96
N ARG A 66 10.99 -2.56 4.69
CA ARG A 66 10.51 -1.61 5.70
C ARG A 66 8.99 -1.66 5.78
N LEU A 67 8.43 -1.25 6.90
CA LEU A 67 6.97 -1.18 7.06
C LEU A 67 6.30 -0.31 5.97
N HIS A 68 6.98 0.77 5.53
CA HIS A 68 6.48 1.65 4.48
C HIS A 68 6.47 0.99 3.10
N ASP A 69 7.28 -0.02 2.87
CA ASP A 69 7.34 -0.73 1.59
C ASP A 69 6.06 -1.54 1.33
N LEU A 70 5.31 -1.92 2.38
CA LEU A 70 3.97 -2.49 2.24
C LEU A 70 3.02 -1.51 1.52
N ARG A 71 3.15 -0.20 1.81
CA ARG A 71 2.38 0.83 1.13
C ARG A 71 2.78 0.96 -0.34
N HIS A 72 4.08 0.85 -0.64
CA HIS A 72 4.55 0.85 -2.03
C HIS A 72 4.03 -0.36 -2.80
N THR A 73 4.16 -1.56 -2.23
CA THR A 73 3.65 -2.80 -2.81
C THR A 73 2.15 -2.72 -3.07
N PHE A 74 1.36 -2.28 -2.08
CA PHE A 74 -0.07 -2.07 -2.24
C PHE A 74 -0.38 -1.12 -3.40
N SER A 75 0.31 0.02 -3.48
CA SER A 75 0.07 1.03 -4.51
C SER A 75 0.34 0.52 -5.92
N VAL A 76 1.46 -0.18 -6.09
CA VAL A 76 1.86 -0.76 -7.39
C VAL A 76 0.86 -1.84 -7.83
N HIS A 77 0.51 -2.77 -6.95
CA HIS A 77 -0.47 -3.82 -7.28
C HIS A 77 -1.86 -3.26 -7.55
N THR A 78 -2.28 -2.23 -6.80
CA THR A 78 -3.58 -1.59 -7.03
C THR A 78 -3.63 -0.91 -8.40
N LEU A 79 -2.59 -0.18 -8.79
CA LEU A 79 -2.52 0.44 -10.11
C LEU A 79 -2.48 -0.60 -11.23
N ALA A 80 -1.72 -1.69 -11.05
CA ALA A 80 -1.68 -2.78 -12.00
C ALA A 80 -3.06 -3.42 -12.19
N SER A 81 -3.75 -3.75 -11.08
CA SER A 81 -5.11 -4.31 -11.13
C SER A 81 -6.11 -3.36 -11.79
N MET A 82 -6.06 -2.06 -11.47
CA MET A 82 -6.93 -1.07 -12.11
C MET A 82 -6.71 -1.01 -13.62
N ALA A 83 -5.46 -1.08 -14.06
CA ALA A 83 -5.13 -1.08 -15.48
C ALA A 83 -5.52 -2.39 -16.18
N GLU A 84 -5.38 -3.54 -15.52
CA GLU A 84 -5.87 -4.84 -16.01
C GLU A 84 -7.38 -4.86 -16.18
N ASP A 85 -8.11 -4.18 -15.28
CA ASP A 85 -9.57 -3.99 -15.35
C ASP A 85 -9.98 -2.95 -16.40
N GLY A 86 -9.02 -2.38 -17.16
CA GLY A 86 -9.27 -1.41 -18.23
C GLY A 86 -9.53 0.01 -17.74
N LEU A 87 -9.24 0.32 -16.48
CA LEU A 87 -9.37 1.68 -15.96
C LEU A 87 -8.22 2.55 -16.44
N ASP A 88 -8.56 3.76 -16.88
CA ASP A 88 -7.58 4.75 -17.28
C ASP A 88 -6.71 5.19 -16.08
N MET A 89 -5.40 5.18 -16.27
CA MET A 89 -4.43 5.60 -15.24
C MET A 89 -4.62 7.08 -14.86
N TYR A 90 -5.13 7.92 -15.75
CA TYR A 90 -5.46 9.32 -15.43
C TYR A 90 -6.50 9.44 -14.31
N TYR A 91 -7.49 8.55 -14.30
CA TYR A 91 -8.50 8.49 -13.24
C TYR A 91 -8.03 7.67 -12.03
N SER A 92 -7.24 6.64 -12.25
CA SER A 92 -6.75 5.74 -11.20
C SER A 92 -5.79 6.43 -10.23
N LEU A 93 -4.93 7.33 -10.74
CA LEU A 93 -3.96 8.05 -9.90
C LEU A 93 -4.59 8.96 -8.83
N PRO A 94 -5.56 9.82 -9.15
CA PRO A 94 -6.26 10.62 -8.14
C PRO A 94 -6.99 9.77 -7.10
N ILE A 95 -7.63 8.68 -7.54
CA ILE A 95 -8.32 7.74 -6.63
C ILE A 95 -7.32 7.14 -5.65
N LEU A 96 -6.22 6.60 -6.16
CA LEU A 96 -5.16 6.03 -5.32
C LEU A 96 -4.53 7.10 -4.43
N SER A 97 -4.28 8.29 -4.94
CA SER A 97 -3.73 9.42 -4.18
C SER A 97 -4.61 9.78 -2.98
N THR A 98 -5.92 9.86 -3.20
CA THR A 98 -6.91 10.13 -2.16
C THR A 98 -6.94 9.00 -1.12
N TYR A 99 -6.95 7.75 -1.57
CA TYR A 99 -6.92 6.59 -0.68
C TYR A 99 -5.67 6.55 0.20
N LEU A 100 -4.53 6.90 -0.37
CA LEU A 100 -3.26 6.96 0.33
C LEU A 100 -3.15 8.19 1.26
N GLY A 101 -4.06 9.16 1.16
CA GLY A 101 -4.00 10.42 1.92
C GLY A 101 -2.83 11.30 1.50
N HIS A 102 -2.44 11.25 0.22
CA HIS A 102 -1.43 12.15 -0.30
C HIS A 102 -2.02 13.55 -0.52
N GLN A 103 -1.26 14.59 -0.16
CA GLN A 103 -1.66 15.98 -0.40
C GLN A 103 -1.50 16.38 -1.87
N SER A 104 -0.74 15.63 -2.65
CA SER A 104 -0.48 15.89 -4.07
C SER A 104 -0.42 14.59 -4.86
N VAL A 105 -1.00 14.60 -6.06
CA VAL A 105 -0.94 13.48 -7.02
C VAL A 105 0.49 13.18 -7.45
N THR A 106 1.37 14.18 -7.48
CA THR A 106 2.83 13.99 -7.77
C THR A 106 3.51 13.02 -6.81
N SER A 107 3.04 12.93 -5.57
CA SER A 107 3.53 11.92 -4.62
C SER A 107 3.15 10.50 -5.02
N THR A 108 2.13 10.35 -5.85
CA THR A 108 1.64 9.06 -6.36
C THR A 108 2.27 8.70 -7.70
N ASP A 109 2.76 9.68 -8.46
CA ASP A 109 3.34 9.50 -9.79
C ASP A 109 4.52 8.50 -9.82
N LYS A 110 5.31 8.45 -8.76
CA LYS A 110 6.39 7.46 -8.61
C LYS A 110 5.89 6.01 -8.69
N TYR A 111 4.63 5.75 -8.30
CA TYR A 111 4.05 4.41 -8.37
C TYR A 111 3.74 4.00 -9.80
N VAL A 112 3.46 4.95 -10.68
CA VAL A 112 3.30 4.70 -12.12
C VAL A 112 4.58 4.12 -12.69
N ARG A 113 5.72 4.72 -12.37
CA ARG A 113 7.04 4.22 -12.80
C ARG A 113 7.33 2.83 -12.27
N LEU A 114 7.07 2.60 -10.98
CA LEU A 114 7.26 1.29 -10.37
C LEU A 114 6.31 0.23 -10.97
N THR A 115 5.07 0.62 -11.26
CA THR A 115 4.10 -0.26 -11.95
C THR A 115 4.59 -0.59 -13.36
N ALA A 116 5.14 0.39 -14.05
CA ALA A 116 5.76 0.22 -15.37
C ALA A 116 6.89 -0.80 -15.37
N GLU A 117 7.77 -0.68 -14.38
CA GLU A 117 8.93 -1.57 -14.24
C GLU A 117 8.54 -3.00 -13.86
N MET A 118 7.53 -3.16 -12.99
CA MET A 118 7.09 -4.47 -12.49
C MET A 118 6.07 -5.15 -13.41
N PHE A 119 5.28 -4.39 -14.16
CA PHE A 119 4.20 -4.88 -15.01
C PHE A 119 4.26 -4.27 -16.41
N PRO A 120 5.28 -4.56 -17.23
CA PRO A 120 5.45 -3.96 -18.56
C PRO A 120 4.27 -4.19 -19.50
N LEU A 121 3.62 -5.37 -19.41
CA LEU A 121 2.45 -5.70 -20.22
C LEU A 121 1.22 -4.83 -19.90
N VAL A 122 1.06 -4.42 -18.65
CA VAL A 122 -0.01 -3.52 -18.22
C VAL A 122 0.16 -2.16 -18.87
N LEU A 123 1.39 -1.65 -18.89
CA LEU A 123 1.70 -0.39 -19.58
C LEU A 123 1.53 -0.46 -21.07
N HIS A 124 1.92 -1.58 -21.69
CA HIS A 124 1.75 -1.75 -23.14
C HIS A 124 0.28 -1.62 -23.52
N LYS A 125 -0.62 -2.31 -22.81
CA LYS A 125 -2.07 -2.20 -23.03
C LYS A 125 -2.60 -0.78 -22.80
N THR A 126 -2.18 -0.13 -21.72
CA THR A 126 -2.59 1.25 -21.41
C THR A 126 -2.14 2.22 -22.49
N ASN A 127 -0.94 2.01 -23.05
CA ASN A 127 -0.41 2.88 -24.10
C ASN A 127 -1.03 2.62 -25.48
N GLU A 128 -1.45 1.42 -25.78
CA GLU A 128 -2.25 1.12 -26.98
C GLU A 128 -3.58 1.88 -26.96
N LEU A 129 -4.21 1.98 -25.78
CA LEU A 129 -5.46 2.71 -25.60
C LEU A 129 -5.25 4.24 -25.51
N TYR A 130 -4.13 4.67 -24.93
CA TYR A 130 -3.85 6.08 -24.61
C TYR A 130 -2.39 6.46 -24.91
N PRO A 131 -1.98 6.52 -26.18
CA PRO A 131 -0.56 6.67 -26.58
C PRO A 131 0.11 7.98 -26.15
N TYR A 132 -0.65 8.95 -25.66
CA TYR A 132 -0.15 10.26 -25.25
C TYR A 132 0.03 10.43 -23.72
N LEU A 133 -0.40 9.46 -22.92
CA LEU A 133 -0.39 9.59 -21.46
C LEU A 133 1.02 9.52 -20.87
N PHE A 134 1.91 8.71 -21.45
CA PHE A 134 3.27 8.48 -20.94
C PHE A 134 4.33 8.47 -22.06
N PRO A 135 4.51 9.55 -22.79
CA PRO A 135 5.36 9.56 -23.99
C PRO A 135 6.84 9.28 -23.69
N ASP A 136 7.32 9.55 -22.46
CA ASP A 136 8.75 9.43 -22.11
C ASP A 136 9.13 8.10 -21.44
N ILE A 137 8.18 7.33 -20.95
CA ILE A 137 8.45 6.05 -20.26
C ILE A 137 8.96 5.00 -21.25
N TYR A 138 8.51 5.03 -22.50
CA TYR A 138 8.92 4.07 -23.54
C TYR A 138 10.36 4.25 -24.04
N LYS A 139 10.94 5.44 -23.90
CA LYS A 139 12.32 5.69 -24.29
C LYS A 139 13.34 5.07 -23.33
N THR A 140 12.90 4.73 -22.12
CA THR A 140 13.77 4.24 -21.05
C THR A 140 13.74 2.72 -20.88
N ILE A 141 12.67 2.06 -21.33
CA ILE A 141 12.52 0.60 -21.28
C ILE A 141 12.99 0.04 -22.65
N LYS A 142 14.29 -0.26 -22.76
CA LYS A 142 14.79 -1.12 -23.85
C LYS A 142 14.33 -2.55 -23.53
N LEU A 143 13.42 -3.06 -24.36
CA LEU A 143 13.13 -4.49 -24.44
C LEU A 143 14.35 -5.26 -24.92
#